data_02116c755f091a7e1576d43fdb62e40e
#
_entry.id   02116c755f091a7e1576d43fdb62e40e
#
_cell.length_a   1.000
_cell.length_b   1.000
_cell.length_c   1.000
_cell.angle_alpha   90.00
_cell.angle_beta   90.00
_cell.angle_gamma   90.00
#
_symmetry.space_group_name_H-M   'P 1'
#
loop_
_entity.id
_entity.type
_entity.pdbx_description
1 polymer ?
#
loop_
_entity_poly.entity_id
_entity_poly.type
_entity_poly.pdbx_seq_one_letter_code
_entity_poly.pdbx_strand_id
1 'polypeptide(L)'
;MSAIALDRAAVRVAVDGRPAPKILLEELTVRLTEQRIGIIGANGSGKSTLLRLLNGLVVPSSGTVTVDQWDTVRSVREVRRRVGFVFTDPLSQLVMPTGREDVELSLRRSVKNARERSRQAEETLDRFGLLPLADQSIYELSGGERQLLALAAVLAVDPEVLVLDEPSTLLDLRNRELLRRTLAGLSQQIILSTHDLELALDLDRVLVVDAGAVVFDGGPAAAVAHYRALCAAGLAASGAAADAARPGWPHSENPHLENPGLENPGLAPQRPGQL
;
A
#
# COMPACT_ATOMS: atom_id res chain seq x y z
N MET A 1 -7.86 22.93 -3.25
CA MET A 1 -7.04 21.74 -3.54
C MET A 1 -5.61 22.06 -3.18
N SER A 2 -4.96 21.22 -2.43
CA SER A 2 -3.55 21.40 -2.11
C SER A 2 -2.67 21.07 -3.33
N ALA A 3 -1.55 21.75 -3.46
CA ALA A 3 -0.58 21.51 -4.52
C ALA A 3 0.67 20.89 -3.91
N ILE A 4 0.97 19.64 -4.29
CA ILE A 4 2.22 18.98 -3.89
C ILE A 4 3.21 19.14 -5.04
N ALA A 5 4.40 19.63 -4.75
CA ALA A 5 5.46 19.79 -5.72
C ALA A 5 6.75 19.10 -5.27
N LEU A 6 7.31 18.33 -6.16
CA LEU A 6 8.66 17.80 -6.06
C LEU A 6 9.53 18.56 -7.07
N ASP A 7 10.66 19.08 -6.65
CA ASP A 7 11.64 19.74 -7.50
C ASP A 7 13.00 19.04 -7.36
N ARG A 8 13.39 18.30 -8.38
CA ARG A 8 14.61 17.49 -8.46
C ARG A 8 14.82 16.63 -7.21
N ALA A 9 13.71 16.11 -6.64
CA ALA A 9 13.74 15.30 -5.44
C ALA A 9 14.25 13.89 -5.77
N ALA A 10 15.25 13.42 -5.06
CA ALA A 10 15.78 12.07 -5.18
C ALA A 10 15.98 11.42 -3.80
N VAL A 11 15.96 10.09 -3.74
CA VAL A 11 16.25 9.34 -2.51
C VAL A 11 17.32 8.30 -2.78
N ARG A 12 18.43 8.44 -2.07
CA ARG A 12 19.59 7.54 -2.11
C ARG A 12 19.95 7.12 -0.70
N VAL A 13 20.24 5.84 -0.51
CA VAL A 13 20.58 5.27 0.81
C VAL A 13 21.95 4.61 0.72
N ALA A 14 22.83 4.95 1.65
CA ALA A 14 24.10 4.23 1.81
C ALA A 14 23.81 2.78 2.20
N VAL A 15 24.53 1.86 1.59
CA VAL A 15 24.42 0.41 1.89
C VAL A 15 25.80 -0.06 2.31
N ASP A 16 25.87 -0.66 3.51
CA ASP A 16 27.13 -1.18 4.04
C ASP A 16 27.76 -2.19 3.07
N GLY A 17 29.07 -2.03 2.85
CA GLY A 17 29.82 -2.88 1.93
C GLY A 17 29.66 -2.56 0.44
N ARG A 18 28.93 -1.50 0.07
CA ARG A 18 28.81 -1.04 -1.31
C ARG A 18 29.38 0.36 -1.48
N PRO A 19 30.25 0.60 -2.50
CA PRO A 19 30.86 1.92 -2.72
C PRO A 19 29.85 2.96 -3.25
N ALA A 20 28.78 2.53 -3.91
CA ALA A 20 27.74 3.41 -4.43
C ALA A 20 26.43 3.26 -3.62
N PRO A 21 25.73 4.37 -3.32
CA PRO A 21 24.46 4.33 -2.64
C PRO A 21 23.40 3.61 -3.50
N LYS A 22 22.48 2.92 -2.84
CA LYS A 22 21.29 2.39 -3.51
C LYS A 22 20.33 3.53 -3.81
N ILE A 23 19.93 3.63 -5.05
CA ILE A 23 18.89 4.58 -5.48
C ILE A 23 17.52 3.95 -5.17
N LEU A 24 16.72 4.66 -4.39
CA LEU A 24 15.33 4.29 -4.10
C LEU A 24 14.34 5.10 -4.93
N LEU A 25 14.73 6.35 -5.27
CA LEU A 25 14.00 7.21 -6.18
C LEU A 25 15.01 8.06 -6.95
N GLU A 26 14.94 8.02 -8.26
CA GLU A 26 15.70 8.90 -9.16
C GLU A 26 15.19 10.33 -9.06
N GLU A 27 15.94 11.27 -9.63
CA GLU A 27 15.58 12.68 -9.62
C GLU A 27 14.23 12.90 -10.31
N LEU A 28 13.25 13.43 -9.57
CA LEU A 28 11.90 13.66 -10.02
C LEU A 28 11.51 15.13 -9.84
N THR A 29 10.98 15.72 -10.92
CA THR A 29 10.30 17.01 -10.88
C THR A 29 8.87 16.80 -11.37
N VAL A 30 7.90 16.97 -10.45
CA VAL A 30 6.48 16.77 -10.75
C VAL A 30 5.63 17.66 -9.85
N ARG A 31 4.48 18.08 -10.35
CA ARG A 31 3.43 18.77 -9.59
C ARG A 31 2.16 17.93 -9.59
N LEU A 32 1.64 17.68 -8.40
CA LEU A 32 0.46 16.84 -8.15
C LEU A 32 -0.68 17.76 -7.71
N THR A 33 -1.64 18.02 -8.59
CA THR A 33 -2.74 18.98 -8.39
C THR A 33 -4.10 18.36 -8.58
N GLU A 34 -4.17 17.20 -9.23
CA GLU A 34 -5.41 16.47 -9.47
C GLU A 34 -6.00 15.96 -8.16
N GLN A 35 -7.30 15.74 -8.13
CA GLN A 35 -7.96 15.30 -6.91
C GLN A 35 -7.63 13.85 -6.56
N ARG A 36 -7.47 12.97 -7.57
CA ARG A 36 -7.17 11.55 -7.38
C ARG A 36 -6.00 11.13 -8.23
N ILE A 37 -4.88 10.82 -7.58
CA ILE A 37 -3.62 10.47 -8.25
C ILE A 37 -3.20 9.07 -7.84
N GLY A 38 -2.91 8.23 -8.82
CA GLY A 38 -2.38 6.89 -8.63
C GLY A 38 -0.90 6.80 -8.88
N ILE A 39 -0.27 5.87 -8.18
CA ILE A 39 1.12 5.46 -8.41
C ILE A 39 1.13 3.95 -8.57
N ILE A 40 1.43 3.46 -9.77
CA ILE A 40 1.48 2.02 -10.06
C ILE A 40 2.91 1.61 -10.43
N GLY A 41 3.21 0.31 -10.32
CA GLY A 41 4.54 -0.24 -10.61
C GLY A 41 4.80 -1.51 -9.82
N ALA A 42 5.87 -2.21 -10.14
CA ALA A 42 6.26 -3.46 -9.48
C ALA A 42 6.61 -3.26 -7.99
N ASN A 43 6.61 -4.35 -7.22
CA ASN A 43 7.10 -4.31 -5.84
C ASN A 43 8.57 -3.91 -5.82
N GLY A 44 8.93 -2.99 -4.91
CA GLY A 44 10.28 -2.46 -4.82
C GLY A 44 10.65 -1.39 -5.87
N SER A 45 9.71 -0.97 -6.73
CA SER A 45 9.99 0.05 -7.76
C SER A 45 10.20 1.47 -7.23
N GLY A 46 9.87 1.76 -5.96
CA GLY A 46 10.01 3.08 -5.35
C GLY A 46 8.71 3.79 -4.97
N LYS A 47 7.52 3.20 -5.23
CA LYS A 47 6.20 3.79 -4.94
C LYS A 47 6.07 4.29 -3.50
N SER A 48 6.31 3.41 -2.52
CA SER A 48 6.22 3.77 -1.10
C SER A 48 7.25 4.83 -0.70
N THR A 49 8.42 4.86 -1.33
CA THR A 49 9.44 5.90 -1.12
C THR A 49 8.91 7.25 -1.60
N LEU A 50 8.32 7.30 -2.80
CA LEU A 50 7.69 8.49 -3.34
C LEU A 50 6.56 8.99 -2.44
N LEU A 51 5.65 8.10 -2.00
CA LEU A 51 4.56 8.48 -1.09
C LEU A 51 5.07 9.03 0.24
N ARG A 52 6.09 8.42 0.83
CA ARG A 52 6.66 8.84 2.12
C ARG A 52 7.40 10.18 2.06
N LEU A 53 7.87 10.61 0.89
CA LEU A 53 8.38 11.96 0.69
C LEU A 53 7.29 13.03 0.90
N LEU A 54 6.04 12.73 0.49
CA LEU A 54 4.93 13.68 0.47
C LEU A 54 4.50 14.13 1.88
N ASN A 55 4.77 13.31 2.91
CA ASN A 55 4.44 13.66 4.28
C ASN A 55 5.67 13.79 5.20
N GLY A 56 6.87 13.83 4.60
CA GLY A 56 8.13 13.97 5.34
C GLY A 56 8.47 12.76 6.23
N LEU A 57 7.99 11.55 5.89
CA LEU A 57 8.44 10.29 6.51
C LEU A 57 9.81 9.86 5.96
N VAL A 58 10.09 10.23 4.72
CA VAL A 58 11.42 10.11 4.10
C VAL A 58 11.89 11.50 3.74
N VAL A 59 13.17 11.78 4.01
CA VAL A 59 13.85 13.03 3.66
C VAL A 59 14.50 12.84 2.29
N PRO A 60 14.31 13.75 1.32
CA PRO A 60 14.98 13.67 0.04
C PRO A 60 16.49 13.83 0.24
N SER A 61 17.29 13.04 -0.48
CA SER A 61 18.77 13.17 -0.49
C SER A 61 19.24 14.37 -1.30
N SER A 62 18.43 14.84 -2.25
CA SER A 62 18.61 16.05 -3.03
C SER A 62 17.25 16.60 -3.47
N GLY A 63 17.21 17.87 -3.88
CA GLY A 63 15.99 18.55 -4.27
C GLY A 63 15.09 18.91 -3.09
N THR A 64 13.83 19.25 -3.37
CA THR A 64 12.85 19.67 -2.36
C THR A 64 11.49 19.06 -2.64
N VAL A 65 10.70 18.86 -1.56
CA VAL A 65 9.30 18.46 -1.64
C VAL A 65 8.48 19.42 -0.81
N THR A 66 7.43 19.97 -1.40
CA THR A 66 6.54 20.92 -0.72
C THR A 66 5.08 20.51 -0.84
N VAL A 67 4.31 20.81 0.20
CA VAL A 67 2.85 20.74 0.22
C VAL A 67 2.38 22.18 0.40
N ASP A 68 1.78 22.76 -0.65
CA ASP A 68 1.53 24.19 -0.77
C ASP A 68 2.83 25.00 -0.54
N GLN A 69 2.88 25.85 0.49
CA GLN A 69 4.07 26.60 0.87
C GLN A 69 5.00 25.86 1.86
N TRP A 70 4.63 24.65 2.31
CA TRP A 70 5.31 23.96 3.40
C TRP A 70 6.30 22.92 2.89
N ASP A 71 7.58 23.12 3.17
CA ASP A 71 8.65 22.15 2.87
C ASP A 71 8.55 20.94 3.81
N THR A 72 8.61 19.73 3.27
CA THR A 72 8.42 18.47 4.03
C THR A 72 9.52 18.21 5.06
N VAL A 73 10.67 18.85 4.96
CA VAL A 73 11.79 18.74 5.91
C VAL A 73 11.75 19.86 6.93
N ARG A 74 11.68 21.13 6.45
CA ARG A 74 11.77 22.31 7.33
C ARG A 74 10.49 22.54 8.13
N SER A 75 9.33 22.17 7.55
CA SER A 75 8.00 22.42 8.10
C SER A 75 7.20 21.14 8.31
N VAL A 76 7.88 20.03 8.65
CA VAL A 76 7.29 18.68 8.75
C VAL A 76 6.02 18.62 9.64
N ARG A 77 5.96 19.44 10.70
CA ARG A 77 4.78 19.48 11.60
C ARG A 77 3.55 20.05 10.90
N GLU A 78 3.73 21.08 10.07
CA GLU A 78 2.64 21.70 9.31
C GLU A 78 2.20 20.80 8.16
N VAL A 79 3.14 20.13 7.50
CA VAL A 79 2.86 19.12 6.48
C VAL A 79 2.03 17.98 7.07
N ARG A 80 2.44 17.39 8.21
CA ARG A 80 1.73 16.28 8.86
C ARG A 80 0.38 16.64 9.49
N ARG A 81 0.03 17.91 9.57
CA ARG A 81 -1.33 18.33 9.92
C ARG A 81 -2.27 18.29 8.73
N ARG A 82 -1.74 18.48 7.51
CA ARG A 82 -2.48 18.55 6.26
C ARG A 82 -2.52 17.23 5.53
N VAL A 83 -1.46 16.44 5.67
CA VAL A 83 -1.26 15.19 4.94
C VAL A 83 -1.45 14.02 5.90
N GLY A 84 -2.59 13.35 5.81
CA GLY A 84 -2.82 12.06 6.43
C GLY A 84 -2.11 10.96 5.64
N PHE A 85 -1.54 9.98 6.35
CA PHE A 85 -0.85 8.85 5.72
C PHE A 85 -1.42 7.53 6.24
N VAL A 86 -1.80 6.63 5.33
CA VAL A 86 -2.26 5.28 5.63
C VAL A 86 -1.22 4.29 5.11
N PHE A 87 -0.68 3.47 6.02
CA PHE A 87 0.34 2.48 5.70
C PHE A 87 -0.28 1.21 5.10
N THR A 88 0.53 0.45 4.36
CA THR A 88 0.15 -0.85 3.81
C THR A 88 -0.24 -1.85 4.90
N ASP A 89 0.53 -1.89 6.00
CA ASP A 89 0.21 -2.68 7.18
C ASP A 89 -0.47 -1.80 8.25
N PRO A 90 -1.77 -2.01 8.53
CA PRO A 90 -2.49 -1.22 9.52
C PRO A 90 -1.95 -1.37 10.94
N LEU A 91 -1.35 -2.52 11.32
CA LEU A 91 -0.76 -2.70 12.64
C LEU A 91 0.49 -1.85 12.86
N SER A 92 1.14 -1.40 11.80
CA SER A 92 2.23 -0.42 11.88
C SER A 92 1.75 0.98 12.26
N GLN A 93 0.44 1.23 12.21
CA GLN A 93 -0.19 2.54 12.45
C GLN A 93 -1.06 2.57 13.70
N LEU A 94 -1.83 1.51 13.94
CA LEU A 94 -2.71 1.39 15.10
C LEU A 94 -1.86 1.13 16.35
N VAL A 95 -1.97 2.03 17.34
CA VAL A 95 -1.11 2.00 18.54
C VAL A 95 -1.89 1.77 19.82
N MET A 96 -3.22 1.93 19.79
CA MET A 96 -4.09 1.73 20.95
C MET A 96 -4.71 0.32 20.92
N PRO A 97 -5.09 -0.23 22.09
CA PRO A 97 -5.67 -1.56 22.18
C PRO A 97 -6.99 -1.73 21.42
N THR A 98 -7.79 -0.67 21.31
CA THR A 98 -9.11 -0.70 20.67
C THR A 98 -9.25 0.38 19.60
N GLY A 99 -10.19 0.18 18.67
CA GLY A 99 -10.46 1.13 17.61
C GLY A 99 -10.95 2.48 18.13
N ARG A 100 -11.79 2.49 19.15
CA ARG A 100 -12.27 3.71 19.81
C ARG A 100 -11.10 4.55 20.33
N GLU A 101 -10.21 3.92 21.10
CA GLU A 101 -9.06 4.61 21.71
C GLU A 101 -8.11 5.16 20.65
N ASP A 102 -7.93 4.45 19.54
CA ASP A 102 -7.02 4.88 18.44
C ASP A 102 -7.57 6.12 17.72
N VAL A 103 -8.87 6.13 17.41
CA VAL A 103 -9.54 7.31 16.83
C VAL A 103 -9.56 8.48 17.83
N GLU A 104 -9.83 8.22 19.11
CA GLU A 104 -9.73 9.26 20.15
C GLU A 104 -8.32 9.84 20.29
N LEU A 105 -7.28 9.00 20.17
CA LEU A 105 -5.88 9.44 20.16
C LEU A 105 -5.62 10.42 19.02
N SER A 106 -6.08 10.09 17.83
CA SER A 106 -5.96 10.96 16.65
C SER A 106 -6.61 12.33 16.87
N LEU A 107 -7.80 12.36 17.49
CA LEU A 107 -8.57 13.57 17.80
C LEU A 107 -8.00 14.39 18.97
N ARG A 108 -7.11 13.83 19.81
CA ARG A 108 -6.66 14.45 21.08
C ARG A 108 -6.07 15.85 20.92
N ARG A 109 -5.47 16.16 19.78
CA ARG A 109 -4.87 17.47 19.53
C ARG A 109 -5.91 18.54 19.21
N SER A 110 -6.95 18.20 18.43
CA SER A 110 -8.01 19.10 17.98
C SER A 110 -9.16 19.20 18.97
N VAL A 111 -9.55 18.09 19.61
CA VAL A 111 -10.71 17.99 20.51
C VAL A 111 -10.25 17.78 21.95
N LYS A 112 -10.26 18.84 22.76
CA LYS A 112 -9.78 18.81 24.16
C LYS A 112 -10.78 18.17 25.11
N ASN A 113 -12.07 18.37 24.89
CA ASN A 113 -13.14 17.80 25.71
C ASN A 113 -13.24 16.28 25.47
N ALA A 114 -13.13 15.48 26.53
CA ALA A 114 -13.13 14.02 26.44
C ALA A 114 -14.46 13.45 25.94
N ARG A 115 -15.60 14.00 26.39
CA ARG A 115 -16.93 13.55 25.96
C ARG A 115 -17.17 13.83 24.49
N GLU A 116 -16.80 15.04 24.05
CA GLU A 116 -16.91 15.43 22.64
C GLU A 116 -15.99 14.59 21.74
N ARG A 117 -14.78 14.28 22.22
CA ARG A 117 -13.84 13.42 21.50
C ARG A 117 -14.38 12.00 21.34
N SER A 118 -14.98 11.42 22.39
CA SER A 118 -15.59 10.10 22.34
C SER A 118 -16.76 10.08 21.35
N ARG A 119 -17.62 11.11 21.36
CA ARG A 119 -18.71 11.26 20.41
C ARG A 119 -18.21 11.31 18.96
N GLN A 120 -17.21 12.12 18.68
CA GLN A 120 -16.63 12.23 17.33
C GLN A 120 -15.93 10.94 16.90
N ALA A 121 -15.31 10.21 17.82
CA ALA A 121 -14.73 8.90 17.55
C ALA A 121 -15.83 7.88 17.16
N GLU A 122 -16.94 7.84 17.90
CA GLU A 122 -18.09 7.00 17.57
C GLU A 122 -18.68 7.34 16.19
N GLU A 123 -18.89 8.62 15.91
CA GLU A 123 -19.41 9.07 14.59
C GLU A 123 -18.47 8.70 13.46
N THR A 124 -17.15 8.81 13.70
CA THR A 124 -16.15 8.39 12.72
C THR A 124 -16.22 6.89 12.48
N LEU A 125 -16.23 6.08 13.54
CA LEU A 125 -16.32 4.62 13.42
C LEU A 125 -17.61 4.16 12.76
N ASP A 126 -18.74 4.83 13.07
CA ASP A 126 -20.05 4.52 12.46
C ASP A 126 -20.05 4.74 10.94
N ARG A 127 -19.42 5.83 10.46
CA ARG A 127 -19.28 6.12 9.02
C ARG A 127 -18.55 5.00 8.26
N PHE A 128 -17.70 4.24 8.93
CA PHE A 128 -16.97 3.10 8.36
C PHE A 128 -17.60 1.75 8.70
N GLY A 129 -18.76 1.73 9.40
CA GLY A 129 -19.43 0.52 9.84
C GLY A 129 -18.66 -0.24 10.94
N LEU A 130 -17.75 0.45 11.64
CA LEU A 130 -16.87 -0.13 12.67
C LEU A 130 -17.37 0.10 14.10
N LEU A 131 -18.47 0.85 14.30
CA LEU A 131 -18.99 1.15 15.63
C LEU A 131 -19.28 -0.12 16.48
N PRO A 132 -19.83 -1.22 15.93
CA PRO A 132 -20.03 -2.46 16.69
C PRO A 132 -18.73 -3.12 17.16
N LEU A 133 -17.61 -2.78 16.54
CA LEU A 133 -16.28 -3.33 16.82
C LEU A 133 -15.38 -2.35 17.60
N ALA A 134 -15.91 -1.18 17.98
CA ALA A 134 -15.16 -0.05 18.53
C ALA A 134 -14.30 -0.42 19.75
N ASP A 135 -14.84 -1.27 20.62
CA ASP A 135 -14.23 -1.66 21.90
C ASP A 135 -13.57 -3.06 21.86
N GLN A 136 -13.55 -3.71 20.67
CA GLN A 136 -12.82 -4.95 20.50
C GLN A 136 -11.31 -4.68 20.35
N SER A 137 -10.50 -5.68 20.72
CA SER A 137 -9.06 -5.63 20.51
C SER A 137 -8.74 -5.53 19.02
N ILE A 138 -7.83 -4.61 18.64
CA ILE A 138 -7.37 -4.49 17.24
C ILE A 138 -6.78 -5.79 16.68
N TYR A 139 -6.30 -6.68 17.54
CA TYR A 139 -5.75 -7.98 17.15
C TYR A 139 -6.83 -9.00 16.80
N GLU A 140 -8.07 -8.82 17.29
CA GLU A 140 -9.23 -9.67 16.98
C GLU A 140 -9.93 -9.26 15.68
N LEU A 141 -9.66 -8.05 15.19
CA LEU A 141 -10.21 -7.57 13.93
C LEU A 141 -9.60 -8.31 12.73
N SER A 142 -10.40 -8.53 11.69
CA SER A 142 -9.89 -9.00 10.39
C SER A 142 -8.92 -7.99 9.75
N GLY A 143 -8.13 -8.43 8.77
CA GLY A 143 -7.22 -7.54 8.04
C GLY A 143 -7.95 -6.36 7.38
N GLY A 144 -9.15 -6.61 6.83
CA GLY A 144 -10.00 -5.57 6.22
C GLY A 144 -10.54 -4.57 7.23
N GLU A 145 -11.03 -5.03 8.38
CA GLU A 145 -11.52 -4.14 9.46
C GLU A 145 -10.39 -3.27 10.02
N ARG A 146 -9.20 -3.83 10.22
CA ARG A 146 -8.01 -3.06 10.62
C ARG A 146 -7.65 -1.99 9.60
N GLN A 147 -7.71 -2.31 8.31
CA GLN A 147 -7.42 -1.35 7.24
C GLN A 147 -8.43 -0.19 7.23
N LEU A 148 -9.71 -0.50 7.36
CA LEU A 148 -10.76 0.52 7.46
C LEU A 148 -10.61 1.35 8.75
N LEU A 149 -10.22 0.72 9.86
CA LEU A 149 -9.95 1.42 11.11
C LEU A 149 -8.77 2.38 10.99
N ALA A 150 -7.67 1.96 10.38
CA ALA A 150 -6.52 2.81 10.12
C ALA A 150 -6.89 4.03 9.25
N LEU A 151 -7.72 3.81 8.23
CA LEU A 151 -8.27 4.88 7.40
C LEU A 151 -9.19 5.83 8.20
N ALA A 152 -10.08 5.28 9.02
CA ALA A 152 -10.96 6.06 9.89
C ALA A 152 -10.17 6.93 10.87
N ALA A 153 -9.15 6.39 11.51
CA ALA A 153 -8.28 7.11 12.44
C ALA A 153 -7.54 8.29 11.78
N VAL A 154 -7.12 8.13 10.51
CA VAL A 154 -6.49 9.22 9.74
C VAL A 154 -7.51 10.27 9.33
N LEU A 155 -8.69 9.86 8.87
CA LEU A 155 -9.74 10.78 8.41
C LEU A 155 -10.45 11.51 9.56
N ALA A 156 -10.35 11.02 10.79
CA ALA A 156 -10.93 11.66 11.97
C ALA A 156 -10.43 13.10 12.18
N VAL A 157 -9.22 13.43 11.74
CA VAL A 157 -8.61 14.76 11.86
C VAL A 157 -8.82 15.64 10.61
N ASP A 158 -9.61 15.17 9.65
CA ASP A 158 -9.98 15.87 8.41
C ASP A 158 -8.74 16.46 7.68
N PRO A 159 -7.80 15.63 7.23
CA PRO A 159 -6.62 16.11 6.50
C PRO A 159 -7.04 16.70 5.13
N GLU A 160 -6.25 17.64 4.60
CA GLU A 160 -6.47 18.21 3.26
C GLU A 160 -6.06 17.24 2.14
N VAL A 161 -5.03 16.43 2.42
CA VAL A 161 -4.47 15.41 1.52
C VAL A 161 -4.45 14.07 2.22
N LEU A 162 -4.87 13.02 1.54
CA LEU A 162 -4.81 11.64 2.00
C LEU A 162 -3.84 10.85 1.13
N VAL A 163 -2.76 10.37 1.73
CA VAL A 163 -1.78 9.49 1.08
C VAL A 163 -1.99 8.07 1.57
N LEU A 164 -2.15 7.11 0.65
CA LEU A 164 -2.39 5.70 0.98
C LEU A 164 -1.36 4.81 0.28
N ASP A 165 -0.65 4.01 1.06
CA ASP A 165 0.33 3.05 0.54
C ASP A 165 -0.32 1.67 0.45
N GLU A 166 -0.68 1.22 -0.77
CA GLU A 166 -1.28 -0.07 -1.09
C GLU A 166 -2.54 -0.41 -0.25
N PRO A 167 -3.55 0.47 -0.17
CA PRO A 167 -4.66 0.35 0.79
C PRO A 167 -5.59 -0.84 0.55
N SER A 168 -5.54 -1.49 -0.61
CA SER A 168 -6.39 -2.63 -0.98
C SER A 168 -5.75 -4.00 -0.79
N THR A 169 -4.47 -4.09 -0.41
CA THR A 169 -3.68 -5.33 -0.41
C THR A 169 -4.25 -6.42 0.51
N LEU A 170 -4.80 -6.04 1.66
CA LEU A 170 -5.34 -6.98 2.66
C LEU A 170 -6.86 -7.15 2.58
N LEU A 171 -7.51 -6.55 1.59
CA LEU A 171 -8.96 -6.51 1.48
C LEU A 171 -9.49 -7.63 0.58
N ASP A 172 -10.58 -8.26 1.01
CA ASP A 172 -11.43 -9.07 0.15
C ASP A 172 -12.23 -8.19 -0.83
N LEU A 173 -12.95 -8.80 -1.75
CA LEU A 173 -13.71 -8.08 -2.79
C LEU A 173 -14.74 -7.12 -2.21
N ARG A 174 -15.43 -7.50 -1.12
CA ARG A 174 -16.44 -6.65 -0.48
C ARG A 174 -15.79 -5.40 0.14
N ASN A 175 -14.70 -5.59 0.86
CA ASN A 175 -13.99 -4.51 1.53
C ASN A 175 -13.25 -3.62 0.51
N ARG A 176 -12.77 -4.16 -0.63
CA ARG A 176 -12.23 -3.35 -1.73
C ARG A 176 -13.30 -2.42 -2.32
N GLU A 177 -14.51 -2.94 -2.56
CA GLU A 177 -15.60 -2.10 -3.06
C GLU A 177 -16.03 -1.04 -2.05
N LEU A 178 -16.06 -1.37 -0.75
CA LEU A 178 -16.30 -0.40 0.31
C LEU A 178 -15.23 0.69 0.32
N LEU A 179 -13.95 0.32 0.23
CA LEU A 179 -12.83 1.26 0.12
C LEU A 179 -13.00 2.18 -1.09
N ARG A 180 -13.26 1.64 -2.29
CA ARG A 180 -13.47 2.41 -3.52
C ARG A 180 -14.59 3.45 -3.35
N ARG A 181 -15.76 3.03 -2.83
CA ARG A 181 -16.89 3.95 -2.55
C ARG A 181 -16.52 5.00 -1.53
N THR A 182 -15.82 4.62 -0.46
CA THR A 182 -15.37 5.55 0.56
C THR A 182 -14.46 6.60 -0.06
N LEU A 183 -13.41 6.20 -0.79
CA LEU A 183 -12.48 7.11 -1.44
C LEU A 183 -13.18 8.00 -2.49
N ALA A 184 -14.14 7.47 -3.25
CA ALA A 184 -14.91 8.23 -4.22
C ALA A 184 -15.73 9.36 -3.58
N GLY A 185 -16.23 9.15 -2.35
CA GLY A 185 -17.03 10.14 -1.61
C GLY A 185 -16.22 11.19 -0.87
N LEU A 186 -14.89 11.09 -0.79
CA LEU A 186 -14.03 12.02 -0.07
C LEU A 186 -13.77 13.29 -0.88
N SER A 187 -13.77 14.45 -0.20
CA SER A 187 -13.41 15.75 -0.78
C SER A 187 -11.91 16.03 -0.77
N GLN A 188 -11.15 15.29 0.01
CA GLN A 188 -9.69 15.37 0.13
C GLN A 188 -9.01 15.10 -1.22
N GLN A 189 -7.84 15.69 -1.43
CA GLN A 189 -6.93 15.22 -2.46
C GLN A 189 -6.40 13.84 -2.05
N ILE A 190 -6.47 12.87 -2.95
CA ILE A 190 -6.06 11.48 -2.69
C ILE A 190 -4.87 11.14 -3.57
N ILE A 191 -3.79 10.64 -2.95
CA ILE A 191 -2.63 10.10 -3.65
C ILE A 191 -2.40 8.70 -3.12
N LEU A 192 -2.51 7.69 -3.98
CA LEU A 192 -2.38 6.31 -3.54
C LEU A 192 -1.44 5.49 -4.41
N SER A 193 -0.71 4.56 -3.80
CA SER A 193 -0.08 3.48 -4.54
C SER A 193 -1.01 2.28 -4.62
N THR A 194 -0.97 1.55 -5.72
CA THR A 194 -1.74 0.31 -5.87
C THR A 194 -1.15 -0.60 -6.94
N HIS A 195 -1.33 -1.89 -6.76
CA HIS A 195 -1.16 -2.91 -7.80
C HIS A 195 -2.50 -3.34 -8.41
N ASP A 196 -3.62 -2.84 -7.86
CA ASP A 196 -4.97 -3.03 -8.40
C ASP A 196 -5.20 -2.05 -9.56
N LEU A 197 -5.14 -2.60 -10.79
CA LEU A 197 -5.27 -1.80 -12.00
C LEU A 197 -6.70 -1.30 -12.23
N GLU A 198 -7.72 -1.94 -11.64
CA GLU A 198 -9.10 -1.47 -11.71
C GLU A 198 -9.27 -0.22 -10.84
N LEU A 199 -8.71 -0.23 -9.62
CA LEU A 199 -8.68 0.95 -8.78
C LEU A 199 -7.90 2.10 -9.46
N ALA A 200 -6.81 1.77 -10.15
CA ALA A 200 -6.04 2.78 -10.88
C ALA A 200 -6.84 3.45 -12.01
N LEU A 201 -7.77 2.74 -12.63
CA LEU A 201 -8.62 3.29 -13.71
C LEU A 201 -9.67 4.31 -13.22
N ASP A 202 -10.00 4.31 -11.93
CA ASP A 202 -10.94 5.25 -11.32
C ASP A 202 -10.32 6.61 -10.96
N LEU A 203 -9.01 6.79 -11.19
CA LEU A 203 -8.27 7.98 -10.78
C LEU A 203 -8.20 9.02 -11.90
N ASP A 204 -7.79 10.25 -11.59
CA ASP A 204 -7.69 11.35 -12.57
C ASP A 204 -6.36 11.30 -13.33
N ARG A 205 -5.28 10.90 -12.65
CA ARG A 205 -3.91 10.83 -13.16
C ARG A 205 -3.17 9.66 -12.54
N VAL A 206 -2.31 9.01 -13.31
CA VAL A 206 -1.53 7.86 -12.84
C VAL A 206 -0.06 8.00 -13.28
N LEU A 207 0.84 7.85 -12.31
CA LEU A 207 2.27 7.75 -12.51
C LEU A 207 2.67 6.27 -12.50
N VAL A 208 3.49 5.86 -13.47
CA VAL A 208 4.10 4.52 -13.47
C VAL A 208 5.52 4.64 -12.97
N VAL A 209 5.84 3.90 -11.92
CA VAL A 209 7.18 3.88 -11.32
C VAL A 209 7.86 2.55 -11.60
N ASP A 210 9.03 2.60 -12.20
CA ASP A 210 9.88 1.44 -12.44
C ASP A 210 11.34 1.73 -12.07
N ALA A 211 11.97 0.81 -11.34
CA ALA A 211 13.37 0.89 -10.90
C ALA A 211 13.78 2.25 -10.29
N GLY A 212 12.88 2.89 -9.53
CA GLY A 212 13.10 4.19 -8.89
C GLY A 212 12.78 5.40 -9.77
N ALA A 213 12.44 5.23 -11.03
CA ALA A 213 12.10 6.32 -11.94
C ALA A 213 10.60 6.37 -12.26
N VAL A 214 10.04 7.58 -12.45
CA VAL A 214 8.73 7.75 -13.08
C VAL A 214 8.90 7.62 -14.58
N VAL A 215 8.41 6.51 -15.14
CA VAL A 215 8.59 6.17 -16.57
C VAL A 215 7.37 6.56 -17.42
N PHE A 216 6.25 6.85 -16.78
CA PHE A 216 5.04 7.36 -17.43
C PHE A 216 4.26 8.24 -16.45
N ASP A 217 3.61 9.27 -16.97
CA ASP A 217 2.78 10.21 -16.22
C ASP A 217 1.63 10.67 -17.13
N GLY A 218 0.39 10.37 -16.76
CA GLY A 218 -0.76 10.74 -17.60
C GLY A 218 -2.08 10.10 -17.18
N GLY A 219 -3.01 10.03 -18.12
CA GLY A 219 -4.34 9.47 -17.87
C GLY A 219 -4.32 7.97 -17.53
N PRO A 220 -5.27 7.50 -16.68
CA PRO A 220 -5.28 6.16 -16.12
C PRO A 220 -5.20 5.04 -17.15
N ALA A 221 -6.00 5.08 -18.21
CA ALA A 221 -6.03 4.03 -19.22
C ALA A 221 -4.68 3.88 -19.95
N ALA A 222 -4.02 5.01 -20.29
CA ALA A 222 -2.71 5.02 -20.92
C ALA A 222 -1.61 4.52 -19.96
N ALA A 223 -1.66 4.91 -18.69
CA ALA A 223 -0.74 4.45 -17.66
C ALA A 223 -0.83 2.93 -17.44
N VAL A 224 -2.05 2.39 -17.34
CA VAL A 224 -2.29 0.95 -17.19
C VAL A 224 -1.79 0.19 -18.43
N ALA A 225 -2.04 0.70 -19.64
CA ALA A 225 -1.53 0.10 -20.87
C ALA A 225 0.01 0.09 -20.92
N HIS A 226 0.64 1.22 -20.54
CA HIS A 226 2.09 1.33 -20.45
C HIS A 226 2.68 0.34 -19.44
N TYR A 227 2.10 0.26 -18.25
CA TYR A 227 2.57 -0.68 -17.21
C TYR A 227 2.44 -2.15 -17.65
N ARG A 228 1.32 -2.53 -18.30
CA ARG A 228 1.16 -3.89 -18.86
C ARG A 228 2.23 -4.20 -19.93
N ALA A 229 2.58 -3.24 -20.79
CA ALA A 229 3.63 -3.41 -21.77
C ALA A 229 5.01 -3.60 -21.12
N LEU A 230 5.33 -2.84 -20.06
CA LEU A 230 6.56 -3.03 -19.27
C LEU A 230 6.64 -4.43 -18.66
N CYS A 231 5.56 -4.91 -18.04
CA CYS A 231 5.50 -6.25 -17.46
C CYS A 231 5.73 -7.34 -18.53
N ALA A 232 5.10 -7.21 -19.72
CA ALA A 232 5.27 -8.15 -20.80
C ALA A 232 6.72 -8.18 -21.33
N ALA A 233 7.36 -7.03 -21.49
CA ALA A 233 8.76 -6.93 -21.91
C ALA A 233 9.72 -7.55 -20.88
N GLY A 234 9.47 -7.33 -19.57
CA GLY A 234 10.26 -7.94 -18.49
C GLY A 234 10.16 -9.47 -18.46
N LEU A 235 8.96 -10.02 -18.69
CA LEU A 235 8.75 -11.46 -18.79
C LEU A 235 9.47 -12.06 -20.01
N ALA A 236 9.43 -11.39 -21.16
CA ALA A 236 10.14 -11.82 -22.36
C ALA A 236 11.66 -11.85 -22.16
N ALA A 237 12.22 -10.82 -21.52
CA ALA A 237 13.65 -10.77 -21.19
C ALA A 237 14.04 -11.87 -20.19
N SER A 238 13.23 -12.16 -19.17
CA SER A 238 13.47 -13.23 -18.19
C SER A 238 13.35 -14.61 -18.80
N GLY A 239 12.38 -14.83 -19.72
CA GLY A 239 12.22 -16.09 -20.44
C GLY A 239 13.40 -16.40 -21.35
N ALA A 240 13.88 -15.41 -22.09
CA ALA A 240 15.07 -15.55 -22.94
C ALA A 240 16.34 -15.86 -22.13
N ALA A 241 16.50 -15.24 -20.95
CA ALA A 241 17.61 -15.53 -20.03
C ALA A 241 17.51 -16.94 -19.42
N ALA A 242 16.31 -17.42 -19.10
CA ALA A 242 16.08 -18.75 -18.57
C ALA A 242 16.35 -19.85 -19.61
N ASP A 243 16.00 -19.63 -20.87
CA ASP A 243 16.31 -20.55 -21.98
C ASP A 243 17.81 -20.57 -22.30
N ALA A 244 18.48 -19.41 -22.21
CA ALA A 244 19.94 -19.34 -22.41
C ALA A 244 20.75 -19.98 -21.25
N ALA A 245 20.16 -20.08 -20.03
CA ALA A 245 20.78 -20.64 -18.84
C ALA A 245 20.46 -22.12 -18.61
N ARG A 246 19.66 -22.77 -19.47
CA ARG A 246 19.43 -24.22 -19.38
C ARG A 246 20.69 -24.96 -19.87
N PRO A 247 21.51 -25.56 -18.96
CA PRO A 247 22.49 -26.55 -19.39
C PRO A 247 21.68 -27.68 -20.01
N GLY A 248 22.05 -28.13 -21.22
CA GLY A 248 21.39 -29.24 -21.87
C GLY A 248 21.37 -30.45 -20.95
N TRP A 249 20.22 -30.71 -20.34
CA TRP A 249 20.01 -31.95 -19.61
C TRP A 249 19.93 -33.05 -20.66
N PRO A 250 20.84 -34.06 -20.65
CA PRO A 250 20.76 -35.17 -21.57
C PRO A 250 19.45 -35.90 -21.27
N HIS A 251 18.60 -36.06 -22.29
CA HIS A 251 17.49 -37.00 -22.24
C HIS A 251 18.10 -38.40 -22.06
N SER A 252 18.24 -38.82 -20.81
CA SER A 252 18.45 -40.23 -20.50
C SER A 252 17.10 -40.91 -20.72
N GLU A 253 16.95 -41.53 -21.88
CA GLU A 253 16.04 -42.66 -22.03
C GLU A 253 16.30 -43.61 -20.90
N ASN A 254 15.37 -43.74 -20.00
CA ASN A 254 15.38 -44.72 -18.93
C ASN A 254 14.37 -45.84 -19.35
N PRO A 255 14.80 -46.91 -20.03
CA PRO A 255 13.97 -48.07 -20.21
C PRO A 255 14.11 -48.92 -18.95
N HIS A 256 13.05 -49.25 -18.31
CA HIS A 256 12.86 -50.11 -17.14
C HIS A 256 12.64 -49.42 -15.80
N LEU A 257 11.39 -49.04 -15.56
CA LEU A 257 10.78 -49.14 -14.24
C LEU A 257 9.57 -50.04 -14.36
N GLU A 258 9.82 -51.34 -14.27
CA GLU A 258 8.80 -52.31 -13.87
C GLU A 258 8.36 -52.01 -12.46
N ASN A 259 7.05 -51.91 -12.30
CA ASN A 259 6.33 -51.58 -11.10
C ASN A 259 6.28 -52.82 -10.17
N PRO A 260 7.02 -52.93 -9.04
CA PRO A 260 6.79 -54.02 -8.13
C PRO A 260 5.54 -53.72 -7.32
N GLY A 261 4.54 -54.64 -7.44
CA GLY A 261 3.25 -54.56 -6.80
C GLY A 261 3.36 -54.30 -5.28
N LEU A 262 2.63 -53.30 -4.83
CA LEU A 262 2.31 -53.10 -3.43
C LEU A 262 1.15 -54.00 -3.05
N GLU A 263 1.48 -55.15 -2.49
CA GLU A 263 0.53 -56.00 -1.73
C GLU A 263 0.07 -55.23 -0.49
N ASN A 264 -1.22 -55.13 -0.35
CA ASN A 264 -1.94 -54.46 0.72
C ASN A 264 -2.12 -55.43 1.88
N PRO A 265 -1.49 -55.28 3.07
CA PRO A 265 -1.76 -56.17 4.22
C PRO A 265 -3.08 -55.72 4.88
N GLY A 266 -4.03 -56.68 4.89
CA GLY A 266 -5.39 -56.56 5.33
C GLY A 266 -5.59 -55.98 6.72
N LEU A 267 -6.59 -55.11 6.80
CA LEU A 267 -7.24 -54.67 8.01
C LEU A 267 -8.20 -55.77 8.51
N ALA A 268 -7.90 -56.38 9.64
CA ALA A 268 -8.81 -57.26 10.37
C ALA A 268 -9.92 -56.42 11.07
N PRO A 269 -11.17 -56.92 11.12
CA PRO A 269 -12.27 -56.22 11.76
C PRO A 269 -12.20 -56.34 13.29
N GLN A 270 -12.24 -55.21 13.99
CA GLN A 270 -12.45 -55.20 15.44
C GLN A 270 -13.95 -55.36 15.75
N ARG A 271 -14.25 -56.28 16.62
CA ARG A 271 -15.56 -56.56 17.19
C ARG A 271 -15.97 -55.53 18.24
N PRO A 272 -17.27 -55.19 18.36
CA PRO A 272 -17.74 -54.33 19.43
C PRO A 272 -18.04 -55.19 20.69
N GLY A 273 -17.71 -54.65 21.87
CA GLY A 273 -18.13 -55.26 23.13
C GLY A 273 -17.55 -54.64 24.39
N GLN A 274 -18.45 -53.98 25.15
CA GLN A 274 -18.47 -53.94 26.63
C GLN A 274 -17.36 -53.18 27.39
N LEU A 275 -17.65 -52.03 27.95
CA LEU A 275 -18.32 -51.61 29.18
C LEU A 275 -18.29 -50.08 29.25
#